data_1d669997178aeb062eee5682e880ed8f
#
_entry.id   1d669997178aeb062eee5682e880ed8f
#
_cell.length_a   1.000
_cell.length_b   1.000
_cell.length_c   1.000
_cell.angle_alpha   90.00
_cell.angle_beta   90.00
_cell.angle_gamma   90.00
#
_symmetry.space_group_name_H-M   'P 1'
#
loop_
_entity.id
_entity.type
_entity.pdbx_description
1 polymer ?
#
loop_
_entity_poly.entity_id
_entity_poly.type
_entity_poly.pdbx_seq_one_letter_code
_entity_poly.pdbx_strand_id
1 'polypeptide(L)'
;MKWKIIAVLTVVMVALAIGIPAAEAQKKPNILIIWGDDIGIFNISAYNQGMMGYKTPNIDSIAREGVLFTDWYGQQSCTAGRAAFITGQSPIRSGLTKVGLPGAPEGLKKEDVTIAELLKPLGYVTGQFGKNHLGDRDEMLPTNHGFDEFYGNLYHLNAEEEPENVDYPKDPAFKKKFGPRGVIHSFAGGKIEDTGPLTKKRMETVDEEVTKAALGFMDKAVKDGKPFFVWWNSTRMHIFTHLKPASKGKTGLGVYADGMVEHDGMVGQLLAKLK
;
A
#
# COMPACT_ATOMS: atom_id res chain seq x y z
N MET A 1 -51.27 18.10 -45.93
CA MET A 1 -50.91 17.09 -44.92
C MET A 1 -49.40 16.86 -44.80
N LYS A 2 -48.64 16.73 -45.89
CA LYS A 2 -47.19 16.47 -45.90
C LYS A 2 -46.32 17.56 -45.18
N TRP A 3 -46.67 18.84 -45.30
CA TRP A 3 -45.96 19.94 -44.69
C TRP A 3 -46.08 20.01 -43.15
N LYS A 4 -47.23 19.60 -42.62
CA LYS A 4 -47.41 19.55 -41.15
C LYS A 4 -46.61 18.44 -40.49
N ILE A 5 -46.40 17.30 -41.17
CA ILE A 5 -45.60 16.18 -40.67
C ILE A 5 -44.10 16.55 -40.62
N ILE A 6 -43.61 17.27 -41.67
CA ILE A 6 -42.18 17.72 -41.71
C ILE A 6 -41.90 18.71 -40.61
N ALA A 7 -42.80 19.66 -40.35
CA ALA A 7 -42.63 20.65 -39.29
C ALA A 7 -42.62 20.01 -37.90
N VAL A 8 -43.45 18.99 -37.65
CA VAL A 8 -43.48 18.26 -36.35
C VAL A 8 -42.19 17.43 -36.15
N LEU A 9 -41.70 16.76 -37.22
CA LEU A 9 -40.44 15.99 -37.16
C LEU A 9 -39.24 16.92 -36.92
N THR A 10 -39.19 18.13 -37.50
CA THR A 10 -38.12 19.08 -37.29
C THR A 10 -38.12 19.67 -35.86
N VAL A 11 -39.30 19.95 -35.30
CA VAL A 11 -39.44 20.40 -33.91
C VAL A 11 -39.04 19.33 -32.92
N VAL A 12 -39.38 18.04 -33.16
CA VAL A 12 -38.99 16.92 -32.31
C VAL A 12 -37.48 16.67 -32.39
N MET A 13 -36.87 16.75 -33.58
CA MET A 13 -35.40 16.65 -33.72
C MET A 13 -34.64 17.79 -33.05
N VAL A 14 -35.13 19.02 -33.15
CA VAL A 14 -34.54 20.18 -32.45
C VAL A 14 -34.72 20.08 -30.94
N ALA A 15 -35.87 19.57 -30.44
CA ALA A 15 -36.10 19.38 -29.02
C ALA A 15 -35.20 18.23 -28.46
N LEU A 16 -34.91 17.22 -29.22
CA LEU A 16 -33.95 16.14 -28.84
C LEU A 16 -32.49 16.63 -28.88
N ALA A 17 -32.17 17.63 -29.66
CA ALA A 17 -30.80 18.22 -29.72
C ALA A 17 -30.50 19.21 -28.57
N ILE A 18 -31.53 19.74 -27.89
CA ILE A 18 -31.35 20.78 -26.85
C ILE A 18 -31.35 20.21 -25.43
N GLY A 19 -31.53 18.88 -25.25
CA GLY A 19 -31.88 18.34 -23.94
C GLY A 19 -31.04 17.21 -23.38
N ILE A 20 -29.91 16.86 -23.97
CA ILE A 20 -28.99 15.94 -23.28
C ILE A 20 -27.87 16.81 -22.67
N PRO A 21 -27.91 17.10 -21.36
CA PRO A 21 -26.71 17.63 -20.72
C PRO A 21 -25.63 16.59 -20.99
N ALA A 22 -24.52 17.03 -21.63
CA ALA A 22 -23.33 16.17 -21.70
C ALA A 22 -23.08 15.68 -20.29
N ALA A 23 -23.23 14.38 -20.06
CA ALA A 23 -22.92 13.80 -18.76
C ALA A 23 -21.47 14.21 -18.49
N GLU A 24 -21.27 15.15 -17.56
CA GLU A 24 -19.95 15.51 -17.10
C GLU A 24 -19.30 14.20 -16.69
N ALA A 25 -18.24 13.82 -17.39
CA ALA A 25 -17.56 12.56 -17.08
C ALA A 25 -17.15 12.63 -15.61
N GLN A 26 -17.81 11.82 -14.79
CA GLN A 26 -17.58 11.80 -13.35
C GLN A 26 -16.07 11.65 -13.12
N LYS A 27 -15.46 12.60 -12.40
CA LYS A 27 -14.03 12.52 -12.07
C LYS A 27 -13.78 11.22 -11.36
N LYS A 28 -12.83 10.45 -11.86
CA LYS A 28 -12.42 9.17 -11.22
C LYS A 28 -11.90 9.46 -9.82
N PRO A 29 -12.35 8.72 -8.79
CA PRO A 29 -11.89 8.95 -7.43
C PRO A 29 -10.41 8.57 -7.29
N ASN A 30 -9.69 9.28 -6.43
CA ASN A 30 -8.40 8.82 -5.94
C ASN A 30 -8.61 7.63 -5.00
N ILE A 31 -7.68 6.67 -5.03
CA ILE A 31 -7.74 5.45 -4.23
C ILE A 31 -6.47 5.39 -3.37
N LEU A 32 -6.64 5.46 -2.06
CA LEU A 32 -5.58 5.25 -1.09
C LEU A 32 -5.91 4.01 -0.25
N ILE A 33 -5.03 3.02 -0.30
CA ILE A 33 -5.11 1.82 0.53
C ILE A 33 -4.03 1.91 1.60
N ILE A 34 -4.43 1.75 2.85
CA ILE A 34 -3.54 1.82 4.02
C ILE A 34 -3.48 0.45 4.67
N TRP A 35 -2.26 -0.10 4.78
CA TRP A 35 -2.00 -1.36 5.44
C TRP A 35 -1.01 -1.19 6.58
N GLY A 36 -1.29 -1.85 7.71
CA GLY A 36 -0.30 -2.16 8.72
C GLY A 36 0.27 -3.56 8.53
N ASP A 37 1.21 -3.94 9.37
CA ASP A 37 1.83 -5.26 9.43
C ASP A 37 1.65 -5.83 10.84
N ASP A 38 0.97 -6.97 10.96
CA ASP A 38 0.64 -7.62 12.24
C ASP A 38 -0.17 -6.73 13.22
N ILE A 39 -1.08 -5.93 12.69
CA ILE A 39 -2.04 -5.15 13.50
C ILE A 39 -3.34 -5.95 13.63
N GLY A 40 -3.61 -6.43 14.85
CA GLY A 40 -4.86 -7.13 15.15
C GLY A 40 -6.05 -6.17 15.32
N ILE A 41 -7.26 -6.71 15.17
CA ILE A 41 -8.51 -5.96 15.27
C ILE A 41 -8.60 -5.12 16.57
N PHE A 42 -8.20 -5.71 17.71
CA PHE A 42 -8.24 -5.01 19.00
C PHE A 42 -7.10 -4.01 19.22
N ASN A 43 -6.20 -3.86 18.28
CA ASN A 43 -5.16 -2.82 18.34
C ASN A 43 -5.59 -1.49 17.71
N ILE A 44 -6.81 -1.43 17.19
CA ILE A 44 -7.43 -0.23 16.62
C ILE A 44 -8.55 0.24 17.56
N SER A 45 -8.52 1.50 18.01
CA SER A 45 -9.45 1.97 19.04
C SER A 45 -10.90 2.05 18.59
N ALA A 46 -11.19 2.15 17.30
CA ALA A 46 -12.55 2.01 16.77
C ALA A 46 -13.18 0.63 17.10
N TYR A 47 -12.38 -0.42 17.22
CA TYR A 47 -12.83 -1.77 17.58
C TYR A 47 -12.74 -2.03 19.08
N ASN A 48 -11.65 -1.63 19.75
CA ASN A 48 -11.41 -1.96 21.15
C ASN A 48 -12.08 -1.00 22.14
N GLN A 49 -12.64 0.12 21.67
CA GLN A 49 -13.33 1.13 22.48
C GLN A 49 -12.48 1.70 23.63
N GLY A 50 -11.15 1.70 23.49
CA GLY A 50 -10.19 2.20 24.47
C GLY A 50 -9.64 1.16 25.45
N MET A 51 -10.03 -0.11 25.36
CA MET A 51 -9.57 -1.18 26.27
C MET A 51 -8.06 -1.40 26.24
N MET A 52 -7.38 -1.09 25.13
CA MET A 52 -5.92 -1.25 25.00
C MET A 52 -5.13 -0.11 25.65
N GLY A 53 -5.78 0.91 26.23
CA GLY A 53 -5.15 2.00 26.96
C GLY A 53 -4.52 3.09 26.08
N TYR A 54 -4.54 2.97 24.77
CA TYR A 54 -4.14 4.00 23.80
C TYR A 54 -5.23 4.18 22.73
N LYS A 55 -5.08 5.18 21.87
CA LYS A 55 -6.06 5.52 20.85
C LYS A 55 -5.41 5.69 19.48
N THR A 56 -6.18 5.42 18.44
CA THR A 56 -5.81 5.56 17.01
C THR A 56 -6.80 6.52 16.32
N PRO A 57 -6.85 7.81 16.70
CA PRO A 57 -7.92 8.72 16.31
C PRO A 57 -7.99 8.99 14.80
N ASN A 58 -6.85 8.92 14.09
CA ASN A 58 -6.81 9.11 12.64
C ASN A 58 -7.40 7.90 11.91
N ILE A 59 -7.03 6.67 12.31
CA ILE A 59 -7.62 5.44 11.78
C ILE A 59 -9.12 5.39 12.14
N ASP A 60 -9.49 5.75 13.35
CA ASP A 60 -10.89 5.80 13.81
C ASP A 60 -11.74 6.79 12.99
N SER A 61 -11.12 7.85 12.44
CA SER A 61 -11.84 8.80 11.59
C SER A 61 -12.37 8.15 10.31
N ILE A 62 -11.66 7.15 9.76
CA ILE A 62 -12.12 6.39 8.59
C ILE A 62 -13.42 5.65 8.93
N ALA A 63 -13.49 5.05 10.12
CA ALA A 63 -14.69 4.38 10.59
C ALA A 63 -15.86 5.35 10.82
N ARG A 64 -15.59 6.54 11.37
CA ARG A 64 -16.63 7.56 11.64
C ARG A 64 -17.16 8.22 10.37
N GLU A 65 -16.30 8.44 9.39
CA GLU A 65 -16.63 9.16 8.14
C GLU A 65 -17.08 8.20 7.02
N GLY A 66 -16.88 6.90 7.20
CA GLY A 66 -17.14 5.85 6.21
C GLY A 66 -17.83 4.63 6.79
N VAL A 67 -17.21 3.47 6.68
CA VAL A 67 -17.77 2.17 7.09
C VAL A 67 -16.78 1.43 7.98
N LEU A 68 -17.30 0.78 9.03
CA LEU A 68 -16.59 -0.15 9.89
C LEU A 68 -17.10 -1.57 9.64
N PHE A 69 -16.23 -2.46 9.17
CA PHE A 69 -16.56 -3.87 9.02
C PHE A 69 -16.30 -4.61 10.33
N THR A 70 -17.30 -5.35 10.82
CA THR A 70 -17.19 -6.19 12.02
C THR A 70 -16.59 -7.55 11.73
N ASP A 71 -16.72 -8.02 10.48
CA ASP A 71 -16.29 -9.32 10.02
C ASP A 71 -15.48 -9.15 8.72
N TRP A 72 -14.15 -9.12 8.88
CA TRP A 72 -13.21 -9.07 7.77
C TRP A 72 -12.00 -9.95 8.11
N TYR A 73 -11.82 -11.03 7.37
CA TYR A 73 -10.78 -12.01 7.63
C TYR A 73 -9.61 -11.88 6.67
N GLY A 74 -8.38 -11.86 7.23
CA GLY A 74 -7.14 -11.90 6.47
C GLY A 74 -6.70 -13.34 6.16
N GLN A 75 -5.68 -13.46 5.34
CA GLN A 75 -4.97 -14.72 5.15
C GLN A 75 -3.96 -14.92 6.29
N GLN A 76 -3.45 -16.15 6.41
CA GLN A 76 -2.64 -16.60 7.56
C GLN A 76 -1.24 -15.94 7.66
N SER A 77 -0.75 -15.25 6.64
CA SER A 77 0.56 -14.61 6.68
C SER A 77 0.61 -13.35 5.81
N CYS A 78 1.63 -12.52 6.06
CA CYS A 78 1.80 -11.26 5.33
C CYS A 78 1.94 -11.46 3.82
N THR A 79 2.74 -12.39 3.32
CA THR A 79 2.85 -12.70 1.89
C THR A 79 1.51 -13.16 1.32
N ALA A 80 0.84 -14.12 1.98
CA ALA A 80 -0.43 -14.65 1.51
C ALA A 80 -1.53 -13.57 1.48
N GLY A 81 -1.62 -12.75 2.51
CA GLY A 81 -2.58 -11.65 2.59
C GLY A 81 -2.35 -10.58 1.51
N ARG A 82 -1.09 -10.18 1.32
CA ARG A 82 -0.71 -9.18 0.32
C ARG A 82 -0.95 -9.70 -1.10
N ALA A 83 -0.61 -10.95 -1.38
CA ALA A 83 -0.88 -11.57 -2.66
C ALA A 83 -2.39 -11.66 -2.93
N ALA A 84 -3.18 -12.15 -1.97
CA ALA A 84 -4.62 -12.25 -2.11
C ALA A 84 -5.28 -10.88 -2.36
N PHE A 85 -4.83 -9.85 -1.66
CA PHE A 85 -5.33 -8.49 -1.85
C PHE A 85 -5.03 -7.95 -3.24
N ILE A 86 -3.75 -7.94 -3.62
CA ILE A 86 -3.34 -7.23 -4.84
C ILE A 86 -3.75 -7.95 -6.13
N THR A 87 -3.94 -9.29 -6.07
CA THR A 87 -4.33 -10.10 -7.23
C THR A 87 -5.81 -10.52 -7.23
N GLY A 88 -6.52 -10.37 -6.10
CA GLY A 88 -7.87 -10.90 -5.93
C GLY A 88 -7.94 -12.44 -5.95
N GLN A 89 -6.81 -13.14 -5.81
CA GLN A 89 -6.73 -14.60 -5.89
C GLN A 89 -6.49 -15.23 -4.52
N SER A 90 -7.07 -16.42 -4.32
CA SER A 90 -6.70 -17.24 -3.15
C SER A 90 -5.20 -17.57 -3.19
N PRO A 91 -4.50 -17.55 -2.03
CA PRO A 91 -3.07 -17.91 -1.94
C PRO A 91 -2.75 -19.30 -2.51
N ILE A 92 -3.68 -20.25 -2.42
CA ILE A 92 -3.53 -21.58 -3.03
C ILE A 92 -3.39 -21.48 -4.55
N ARG A 93 -4.09 -20.55 -5.18
CA ARG A 93 -4.05 -20.35 -6.63
C ARG A 93 -2.77 -19.64 -7.08
N SER A 94 -2.33 -18.59 -6.37
CA SER A 94 -1.08 -17.88 -6.67
C SER A 94 0.16 -18.68 -6.27
N GLY A 95 0.03 -19.68 -5.38
CA GLY A 95 1.13 -20.43 -4.77
C GLY A 95 1.82 -19.69 -3.62
N LEU A 96 1.40 -18.46 -3.30
CA LEU A 96 1.99 -17.63 -2.23
C LEU A 96 1.32 -17.92 -0.88
N THR A 97 1.47 -19.15 -0.39
CA THR A 97 0.78 -19.67 0.80
C THR A 97 1.55 -19.52 2.11
N LYS A 98 2.79 -19.02 2.07
CA LYS A 98 3.67 -18.88 3.24
C LYS A 98 4.46 -17.58 3.16
N VAL A 99 5.13 -17.24 4.26
CA VAL A 99 6.04 -16.10 4.35
C VAL A 99 7.20 -16.25 3.37
N GLY A 100 7.43 -15.25 2.52
CA GLY A 100 8.60 -15.17 1.64
C GLY A 100 9.87 -14.84 2.43
N LEU A 101 10.98 -15.49 2.09
CA LEU A 101 12.30 -15.24 2.68
C LEU A 101 13.27 -14.70 1.63
N PRO A 102 14.36 -14.03 2.03
CA PRO A 102 15.39 -13.58 1.10
C PRO A 102 15.93 -14.73 0.26
N GLY A 103 16.03 -14.54 -1.06
CA GLY A 103 16.52 -15.54 -2.01
C GLY A 103 15.54 -16.67 -2.32
N ALA A 104 14.32 -16.63 -1.79
CA ALA A 104 13.27 -17.60 -2.12
C ALA A 104 12.88 -17.50 -3.60
N PRO A 105 12.57 -18.63 -4.26
CA PRO A 105 12.13 -18.59 -5.65
C PRO A 105 10.69 -18.12 -5.84
N GLU A 106 9.90 -18.09 -4.76
CA GLU A 106 8.49 -17.75 -4.78
C GLU A 106 8.28 -16.22 -4.76
N GLY A 107 7.39 -15.74 -5.59
CA GLY A 107 6.95 -14.36 -5.68
C GLY A 107 5.82 -14.21 -6.69
N LEU A 108 5.38 -12.98 -6.94
CA LEU A 108 4.42 -12.69 -7.99
C LEU A 108 4.97 -13.14 -9.34
N LYS A 109 4.12 -13.80 -10.12
CA LYS A 109 4.43 -14.26 -11.46
C LYS A 109 3.83 -13.31 -12.47
N LYS A 110 4.37 -13.31 -13.68
CA LYS A 110 3.90 -12.45 -14.78
C LYS A 110 2.40 -12.62 -15.08
N GLU A 111 1.86 -13.82 -14.86
CA GLU A 111 0.45 -14.15 -15.04
C GLU A 111 -0.46 -13.70 -13.88
N ASP A 112 0.10 -13.27 -12.75
CA ASP A 112 -0.65 -12.79 -11.59
C ASP A 112 -1.05 -11.33 -11.81
N VAL A 113 -2.18 -11.11 -12.45
CA VAL A 113 -2.70 -9.75 -12.73
C VAL A 113 -3.04 -9.04 -11.44
N THR A 114 -2.58 -7.81 -11.29
CA THR A 114 -2.79 -6.98 -10.10
C THR A 114 -3.87 -5.91 -10.29
N ILE A 115 -4.40 -5.39 -9.18
CA ILE A 115 -5.29 -4.22 -9.20
C ILE A 115 -4.61 -3.03 -9.91
N ALA A 116 -3.30 -2.84 -9.73
CA ALA A 116 -2.56 -1.75 -10.36
C ALA A 116 -2.58 -1.88 -11.89
N GLU A 117 -2.37 -3.10 -12.43
CA GLU A 117 -2.44 -3.35 -13.88
C GLU A 117 -3.84 -3.08 -14.44
N LEU A 118 -4.90 -3.40 -13.70
CA LEU A 118 -6.29 -3.16 -14.11
C LEU A 118 -6.65 -1.66 -14.09
N LEU A 119 -6.04 -0.88 -13.22
CA LEU A 119 -6.33 0.55 -13.09
C LEU A 119 -5.57 1.42 -14.10
N LYS A 120 -4.40 0.97 -14.60
CA LYS A 120 -3.62 1.73 -15.60
C LYS A 120 -4.38 2.09 -16.87
N PRO A 121 -5.06 1.15 -17.58
CA PRO A 121 -5.83 1.48 -18.77
C PRO A 121 -7.01 2.43 -18.48
N LEU A 122 -7.40 2.55 -17.21
CA LEU A 122 -8.39 3.52 -16.76
C LEU A 122 -7.78 4.91 -16.49
N GLY A 123 -6.47 5.11 -16.71
CA GLY A 123 -5.79 6.39 -16.59
C GLY A 123 -5.27 6.72 -15.19
N TYR A 124 -5.27 5.75 -14.27
CA TYR A 124 -4.64 5.93 -12.96
C TYR A 124 -3.12 5.92 -13.06
N VAL A 125 -2.48 6.77 -12.26
CA VAL A 125 -1.09 6.59 -11.87
C VAL A 125 -1.05 5.76 -10.59
N THR A 126 -0.07 4.84 -10.48
CA THR A 126 -0.09 3.78 -9.47
C THR A 126 1.21 3.76 -8.69
N GLY A 127 1.15 3.81 -7.36
CA GLY A 127 2.32 3.80 -6.49
C GLY A 127 2.16 2.84 -5.32
N GLN A 128 3.23 2.11 -5.00
CA GLN A 128 3.31 1.30 -3.80
C GLN A 128 4.45 1.78 -2.92
N PHE A 129 4.17 2.01 -1.64
CA PHE A 129 5.13 2.57 -0.69
C PHE A 129 5.13 1.76 0.61
N GLY A 130 6.32 1.28 1.00
CA GLY A 130 6.53 0.42 2.16
C GLY A 130 6.70 -1.06 1.82
N LYS A 131 6.34 -1.94 2.75
CA LYS A 131 6.58 -3.38 2.64
C LYS A 131 5.85 -4.02 1.45
N ASN A 132 6.59 -4.68 0.54
CA ASN A 132 6.03 -5.45 -0.57
C ASN A 132 5.74 -6.91 -0.18
N HIS A 133 6.75 -7.67 0.17
CA HIS A 133 6.72 -9.06 0.61
C HIS A 133 6.11 -10.06 -0.40
N LEU A 134 6.28 -9.82 -1.69
CA LEU A 134 5.75 -10.63 -2.79
C LEU A 134 6.84 -11.13 -3.75
N GLY A 135 8.04 -11.37 -3.22
CA GLY A 135 9.22 -11.79 -3.96
C GLY A 135 10.29 -10.70 -4.03
N ASP A 136 11.52 -11.10 -4.31
CA ASP A 136 12.70 -10.22 -4.25
C ASP A 136 13.49 -10.12 -5.56
N ARG A 137 13.11 -10.87 -6.60
CA ARG A 137 13.72 -10.74 -7.91
C ARG A 137 13.18 -9.51 -8.64
N ASP A 138 13.97 -8.99 -9.56
CA ASP A 138 13.57 -7.79 -10.30
C ASP A 138 12.23 -7.95 -11.01
N GLU A 139 11.98 -9.12 -11.61
CA GLU A 139 10.71 -9.42 -12.27
C GLU A 139 9.49 -9.46 -11.32
N MET A 140 9.72 -9.63 -10.00
CA MET A 140 8.68 -9.70 -8.98
C MET A 140 8.39 -8.34 -8.31
N LEU A 141 9.18 -7.30 -8.66
CA LEU A 141 8.99 -5.98 -8.07
C LEU A 141 7.66 -5.35 -8.50
N PRO A 142 7.02 -4.55 -7.65
CA PRO A 142 5.74 -3.92 -7.96
C PRO A 142 5.70 -3.18 -9.29
N THR A 143 6.82 -2.59 -9.70
CA THR A 143 6.93 -1.84 -10.97
C THR A 143 6.91 -2.74 -12.22
N ASN A 144 7.04 -4.05 -12.06
CA ASN A 144 6.79 -5.05 -13.11
C ASN A 144 5.38 -5.66 -13.05
N HIS A 145 4.58 -5.22 -12.06
CA HIS A 145 3.20 -5.67 -11.79
C HIS A 145 2.22 -4.47 -11.71
N GLY A 146 2.39 -3.52 -12.63
CA GLY A 146 1.44 -2.42 -12.84
C GLY A 146 1.66 -1.17 -12.02
N PHE A 147 2.58 -1.13 -11.05
CA PHE A 147 2.90 0.10 -10.34
C PHE A 147 3.88 0.96 -11.14
N ASP A 148 3.65 2.28 -11.19
CA ASP A 148 4.55 3.25 -11.83
C ASP A 148 5.78 3.53 -10.97
N GLU A 149 5.60 3.52 -9.65
CA GLU A 149 6.67 3.76 -8.67
C GLU A 149 6.50 2.81 -7.47
N PHE A 150 7.64 2.31 -6.99
CA PHE A 150 7.75 1.56 -5.74
C PHE A 150 8.91 2.11 -4.91
N TYR A 151 8.64 2.39 -3.63
CA TYR A 151 9.68 2.70 -2.66
C TYR A 151 9.40 1.94 -1.36
N GLY A 152 10.26 0.98 -0.99
CA GLY A 152 10.04 0.17 0.22
C GLY A 152 10.92 -1.06 0.33
N ASN A 153 10.67 -1.85 1.37
CA ASN A 153 11.38 -3.08 1.67
C ASN A 153 10.65 -4.32 1.13
N LEU A 154 11.40 -5.41 0.95
CA LEU A 154 10.88 -6.61 0.28
C LEU A 154 10.48 -7.74 1.23
N TYR A 155 10.82 -7.63 2.51
CA TYR A 155 10.63 -8.71 3.49
C TYR A 155 10.00 -8.18 4.79
N HIS A 156 9.77 -9.07 5.76
CA HIS A 156 9.45 -8.69 7.14
C HIS A 156 10.70 -8.19 7.88
N LEU A 157 10.49 -7.41 8.93
CA LEU A 157 11.59 -6.74 9.65
C LEU A 157 12.60 -7.71 10.26
N ASN A 158 12.19 -8.92 10.66
CA ASN A 158 13.13 -9.93 11.16
C ASN A 158 14.20 -10.27 10.11
N ALA A 159 13.80 -10.59 8.87
CA ALA A 159 14.76 -10.91 7.82
C ALA A 159 15.68 -9.73 7.48
N GLU A 160 15.17 -8.51 7.57
CA GLU A 160 15.94 -7.30 7.31
C GLU A 160 17.03 -7.05 8.37
N GLU A 161 16.76 -7.34 9.65
CA GLU A 161 17.73 -7.11 10.73
C GLU A 161 18.70 -8.27 10.97
N GLU A 162 18.41 -9.48 10.45
CA GLU A 162 19.26 -10.67 10.66
C GLU A 162 20.75 -10.44 10.32
N PRO A 163 21.12 -9.71 9.25
CA PRO A 163 22.54 -9.41 8.96
C PRO A 163 23.30 -8.68 10.08
N GLU A 164 22.60 -8.05 11.01
CA GLU A 164 23.19 -7.37 12.16
C GLU A 164 23.37 -8.31 13.39
N ASN A 165 22.89 -9.53 13.31
CA ASN A 165 23.04 -10.50 14.39
C ASN A 165 24.44 -11.11 14.38
N VAL A 166 24.99 -11.38 15.57
CA VAL A 166 26.34 -11.94 15.72
C VAL A 166 26.49 -13.30 15.06
N ASP A 167 25.42 -14.10 15.07
CA ASP A 167 25.37 -15.47 14.53
C ASP A 167 25.04 -15.52 13.04
N TYR A 168 24.81 -14.36 12.39
CA TYR A 168 24.50 -14.34 10.95
C TYR A 168 25.69 -14.88 10.14
N PRO A 169 25.45 -15.79 9.17
CA PRO A 169 26.51 -16.40 8.39
C PRO A 169 27.40 -15.38 7.69
N LYS A 170 28.71 -15.48 7.89
CA LYS A 170 29.69 -14.53 7.34
C LYS A 170 30.16 -14.92 5.94
N ASP A 171 29.79 -16.12 5.45
CA ASP A 171 30.12 -16.59 4.11
C ASP A 171 29.53 -15.65 3.03
N PRO A 172 30.38 -15.11 2.13
CA PRO A 172 29.92 -14.24 1.05
C PRO A 172 28.93 -14.89 0.08
N ALA A 173 29.05 -16.20 -0.17
CA ALA A 173 28.13 -16.93 -1.05
C ALA A 173 26.73 -17.06 -0.40
N PHE A 174 26.68 -17.28 0.92
CA PHE A 174 25.44 -17.26 1.68
C PHE A 174 24.77 -15.87 1.61
N LYS A 175 25.55 -14.82 1.89
CA LYS A 175 25.03 -13.44 1.86
C LYS A 175 24.52 -13.04 0.48
N LYS A 176 25.22 -13.44 -0.58
CA LYS A 176 24.79 -13.19 -1.97
C LYS A 176 23.48 -13.87 -2.31
N LYS A 177 23.22 -15.07 -1.77
CA LYS A 177 22.04 -15.89 -2.09
C LYS A 177 20.85 -15.61 -1.19
N PHE A 178 21.07 -15.40 0.10
CA PHE A 178 20.07 -15.35 1.14
C PHE A 178 20.05 -14.03 1.94
N GLY A 179 20.95 -13.11 1.65
CA GLY A 179 20.96 -11.79 2.26
C GLY A 179 19.76 -10.96 1.75
N PRO A 180 19.09 -10.23 2.64
CA PRO A 180 18.02 -9.32 2.21
C PRO A 180 18.59 -8.22 1.31
N ARG A 181 17.83 -7.84 0.28
CA ARG A 181 18.07 -6.60 -0.45
C ARG A 181 17.71 -5.43 0.48
N GLY A 182 18.26 -4.26 0.21
CA GLY A 182 17.91 -3.05 0.96
C GLY A 182 16.52 -2.50 0.61
N VAL A 183 16.29 -1.28 1.03
CA VAL A 183 15.09 -0.52 0.63
C VAL A 183 15.22 -0.16 -0.85
N ILE A 184 14.30 -0.64 -1.65
CA ILE A 184 14.29 -0.49 -3.11
C ILE A 184 13.50 0.73 -3.53
N HIS A 185 14.06 1.51 -4.46
CA HIS A 185 13.31 2.53 -5.21
C HIS A 185 13.32 2.13 -6.69
N SER A 186 12.15 1.86 -7.25
CA SER A 186 12.03 1.45 -8.64
C SER A 186 10.89 2.17 -9.38
N PHE A 187 11.02 2.21 -10.72
CA PHE A 187 10.08 2.86 -11.63
C PHE A 187 9.73 1.91 -12.77
N ALA A 188 8.49 1.97 -13.24
CA ALA A 188 8.01 1.13 -14.34
C ALA A 188 8.86 1.33 -15.60
N GLY A 189 9.42 0.23 -16.14
CA GLY A 189 10.29 0.25 -17.31
C GLY A 189 11.60 1.02 -17.14
N GLY A 190 11.96 1.36 -15.88
CA GLY A 190 13.06 2.25 -15.55
C GLY A 190 14.08 1.67 -14.57
N LYS A 191 14.67 2.57 -13.81
CA LYS A 191 15.74 2.30 -12.85
C LYS A 191 15.20 1.49 -11.66
N ILE A 192 16.02 0.54 -11.21
CA ILE A 192 15.90 -0.12 -9.91
C ILE A 192 17.12 0.31 -9.09
N GLU A 193 16.89 0.92 -7.96
CA GLU A 193 17.91 1.39 -7.05
C GLU A 193 17.75 0.74 -5.68
N ASP A 194 18.82 0.09 -5.21
CA ASP A 194 18.93 -0.33 -3.82
C ASP A 194 19.50 0.85 -3.03
N THR A 195 18.69 1.45 -2.16
CA THR A 195 19.06 2.63 -1.38
C THR A 195 19.80 2.28 -0.09
N GLY A 196 20.20 1.03 0.07
CA GLY A 196 20.92 0.50 1.20
C GLY A 196 20.04 -0.30 2.19
N PRO A 197 20.71 -1.03 3.09
CA PRO A 197 20.04 -2.00 3.97
C PRO A 197 19.01 -1.35 4.90
N LEU A 198 17.97 -2.11 5.23
CA LEU A 198 17.02 -1.75 6.28
C LEU A 198 17.55 -2.26 7.62
N THR A 199 18.53 -1.55 8.17
CA THR A 199 19.12 -1.84 9.48
C THR A 199 18.15 -1.53 10.61
N LYS A 200 18.39 -2.05 11.83
CA LYS A 200 17.66 -1.69 13.06
C LYS A 200 17.57 -0.18 13.24
N LYS A 201 18.65 0.53 12.91
CA LYS A 201 18.67 2.00 12.97
C LYS A 201 17.77 2.65 11.94
N ARG A 202 17.78 2.18 10.68
CA ARG A 202 16.90 2.72 9.63
C ARG A 202 15.43 2.38 9.87
N MET A 203 15.14 1.24 10.53
CA MET A 203 13.77 0.88 10.92
C MET A 203 13.10 1.92 11.82
N GLU A 204 13.88 2.72 12.58
CA GLU A 204 13.33 3.80 13.40
C GLU A 204 12.59 4.86 12.57
N THR A 205 12.95 5.03 11.28
CA THR A 205 12.43 6.11 10.40
C THR A 205 11.90 5.65 9.05
N VAL A 206 12.02 4.36 8.70
CA VAL A 206 11.63 3.86 7.37
C VAL A 206 10.17 4.17 7.01
N ASP A 207 9.26 4.09 7.98
CA ASP A 207 7.85 4.40 7.71
C ASP A 207 7.62 5.90 7.47
N GLU A 208 8.48 6.77 8.01
CA GLU A 208 8.49 8.21 7.66
C GLU A 208 9.03 8.40 6.23
N GLU A 209 10.08 7.65 5.84
CA GLU A 209 10.63 7.69 4.48
C GLU A 209 9.57 7.30 3.45
N VAL A 210 8.87 6.17 3.65
CA VAL A 210 7.84 5.70 2.72
C VAL A 210 6.59 6.57 2.74
N THR A 211 6.22 7.14 3.89
CA THR A 211 5.11 8.11 3.98
C THR A 211 5.41 9.37 3.17
N LYS A 212 6.63 9.91 3.30
CA LYS A 212 7.07 11.08 2.52
C LYS A 212 7.06 10.80 1.02
N ALA A 213 7.52 9.62 0.61
CA ALA A 213 7.49 9.21 -0.80
C ALA A 213 6.05 9.10 -1.33
N ALA A 214 5.14 8.48 -0.57
CA ALA A 214 3.73 8.38 -0.92
C ALA A 214 3.07 9.76 -1.07
N LEU A 215 3.30 10.68 -0.12
CA LEU A 215 2.79 12.04 -0.18
C LEU A 215 3.31 12.79 -1.41
N GLY A 216 4.60 12.66 -1.73
CA GLY A 216 5.20 13.27 -2.93
C GLY A 216 4.60 12.72 -4.23
N PHE A 217 4.33 11.41 -4.29
CA PHE A 217 3.66 10.78 -5.42
C PHE A 217 2.22 11.31 -5.59
N MET A 218 1.47 11.40 -4.49
CA MET A 218 0.10 11.95 -4.52
C MET A 218 0.09 13.41 -4.98
N ASP A 219 1.04 14.25 -4.51
CA ASP A 219 1.19 15.64 -4.96
C ASP A 219 1.44 15.73 -6.46
N LYS A 220 2.33 14.89 -6.96
CA LYS A 220 2.63 14.83 -8.39
C LYS A 220 1.40 14.42 -9.20
N ALA A 221 0.67 13.39 -8.76
CA ALA A 221 -0.54 12.92 -9.44
C ALA A 221 -1.60 14.03 -9.53
N VAL A 222 -1.85 14.74 -8.42
CA VAL A 222 -2.79 15.86 -8.37
C VAL A 222 -2.34 16.99 -9.30
N LYS A 223 -1.06 17.37 -9.27
CA LYS A 223 -0.49 18.40 -10.15
C LYS A 223 -0.65 18.03 -11.64
N ASP A 224 -0.49 16.76 -11.97
CA ASP A 224 -0.61 16.23 -13.33
C ASP A 224 -2.09 15.99 -13.74
N GLY A 225 -3.06 16.28 -12.86
CA GLY A 225 -4.49 16.11 -13.11
C GLY A 225 -4.91 14.66 -13.29
N LYS A 226 -4.17 13.70 -12.73
CA LYS A 226 -4.41 12.25 -12.87
C LYS A 226 -4.97 11.66 -11.58
N PRO A 227 -5.96 10.75 -11.66
CA PRO A 227 -6.37 9.96 -10.51
C PRO A 227 -5.22 9.03 -10.11
N PHE A 228 -5.04 8.81 -8.81
CA PHE A 228 -4.02 7.90 -8.31
C PHE A 228 -4.60 6.68 -7.61
N PHE A 229 -3.87 5.58 -7.69
CA PHE A 229 -3.97 4.42 -6.82
C PHE A 229 -2.68 4.31 -6.02
N VAL A 230 -2.76 4.52 -4.72
CA VAL A 230 -1.62 4.40 -3.79
C VAL A 230 -1.89 3.27 -2.81
N TRP A 231 -0.95 2.33 -2.72
CA TRP A 231 -0.95 1.30 -1.70
C TRP A 231 0.20 1.56 -0.72
N TRP A 232 -0.14 2.13 0.45
CA TRP A 232 0.80 2.44 1.52
C TRP A 232 0.84 1.32 2.54
N ASN A 233 2.02 0.78 2.78
CA ASN A 233 2.29 -0.43 3.56
C ASN A 233 3.29 -0.13 4.67
N SER A 234 2.83 0.28 5.84
CA SER A 234 3.68 0.44 7.01
C SER A 234 4.35 -0.87 7.42
N THR A 235 5.54 -0.78 7.99
CA THR A 235 6.20 -1.91 8.66
C THR A 235 5.69 -2.12 10.09
N ARG A 236 4.95 -1.15 10.66
CA ARG A 236 4.31 -1.23 12.00
C ARG A 236 3.09 -2.16 11.93
N MET A 237 2.84 -3.03 12.85
CA MET A 237 3.57 -3.28 14.11
C MET A 237 4.22 -4.66 14.09
N HIS A 238 4.98 -5.00 13.03
CA HIS A 238 5.73 -6.25 13.06
C HIS A 238 6.56 -6.38 14.35
N ILE A 239 6.68 -7.58 14.91
CA ILE A 239 7.31 -7.84 16.21
C ILE A 239 8.76 -7.32 16.33
N PHE A 240 9.49 -7.23 15.22
CA PHE A 240 10.87 -6.69 15.14
C PHE A 240 10.91 -5.19 14.84
N THR A 241 9.87 -4.45 15.20
CA THR A 241 9.82 -3.00 15.07
C THR A 241 10.82 -2.30 15.99
N HIS A 242 11.58 -1.35 15.44
CA HIS A 242 12.42 -0.41 16.19
C HIS A 242 11.83 0.98 16.10
N LEU A 243 11.55 1.59 17.25
CA LEU A 243 11.01 2.95 17.34
C LEU A 243 12.11 3.97 17.56
N LYS A 244 11.97 5.16 17.00
CA LYS A 244 12.84 6.29 17.31
C LYS A 244 12.69 6.73 18.77
N PRO A 245 13.74 7.31 19.39
CA PRO A 245 13.70 7.75 20.80
C PRO A 245 12.49 8.64 21.12
N ALA A 246 12.11 9.53 20.21
CA ALA A 246 10.98 10.44 20.40
C ALA A 246 9.61 9.74 20.47
N SER A 247 9.49 8.49 20.02
CA SER A 247 8.25 7.71 20.07
C SER A 247 8.19 6.77 21.27
N LYS A 248 9.34 6.36 21.80
CA LYS A 248 9.43 5.44 22.94
C LYS A 248 8.88 6.07 24.21
N GLY A 249 8.05 5.33 24.95
CA GLY A 249 7.49 5.72 26.24
C GLY A 249 6.30 6.67 26.17
N LYS A 250 5.82 7.03 24.98
CA LYS A 250 4.68 7.97 24.83
C LYS A 250 3.40 7.50 25.50
N THR A 251 3.15 6.21 25.47
CA THR A 251 1.92 5.63 26.04
C THR A 251 2.14 5.10 27.45
N GLY A 252 3.39 4.80 27.84
CA GLY A 252 3.71 4.04 29.05
C GLY A 252 3.34 2.56 28.98
N LEU A 253 2.87 2.06 27.82
CA LEU A 253 2.35 0.69 27.64
C LEU A 253 3.31 -0.22 26.84
N GLY A 254 4.49 0.29 26.49
CA GLY A 254 5.51 -0.47 25.75
C GLY A 254 5.54 -0.21 24.25
N VAL A 255 6.50 -0.87 23.58
CA VAL A 255 6.88 -0.60 22.18
C VAL A 255 5.70 -0.75 21.22
N TYR A 256 4.83 -1.74 21.43
CA TYR A 256 3.70 -1.97 20.53
C TYR A 256 2.71 -0.80 20.58
N ALA A 257 2.30 -0.37 21.74
CA ALA A 257 1.37 0.75 21.93
C ALA A 257 1.98 2.08 21.41
N ASP A 258 3.25 2.33 21.71
CA ASP A 258 3.98 3.51 21.21
C ASP A 258 4.04 3.50 19.67
N GLY A 259 4.31 2.35 19.07
CA GLY A 259 4.36 2.17 17.63
C GLY A 259 2.99 2.32 16.97
N MET A 260 1.92 1.89 17.61
CA MET A 260 0.56 2.10 17.11
C MET A 260 0.18 3.58 17.07
N VAL A 261 0.58 4.36 18.09
CA VAL A 261 0.37 5.81 18.08
C VAL A 261 1.21 6.51 17.00
N GLU A 262 2.45 6.05 16.79
CA GLU A 262 3.30 6.54 15.69
C GLU A 262 2.68 6.22 14.33
N HIS A 263 2.23 4.99 14.12
CA HIS A 263 1.54 4.55 12.90
C HIS A 263 0.28 5.38 12.63
N ASP A 264 -0.58 5.56 13.64
CA ASP A 264 -1.78 6.38 13.52
C ASP A 264 -1.47 7.82 13.10
N GLY A 265 -0.37 8.40 13.63
CA GLY A 265 0.09 9.72 13.22
C GLY A 265 0.50 9.82 11.74
N MET A 266 1.10 8.75 11.18
CA MET A 266 1.43 8.69 9.75
C MET A 266 0.17 8.54 8.90
N VAL A 267 -0.79 7.72 9.34
CA VAL A 267 -2.11 7.63 8.71
C VAL A 267 -2.78 9.00 8.67
N GLY A 268 -2.69 9.76 9.76
CA GLY A 268 -3.21 11.13 9.82
C GLY A 268 -2.62 12.05 8.76
N GLN A 269 -1.31 11.94 8.47
CA GLN A 269 -0.67 12.72 7.40
C GLN A 269 -1.22 12.36 6.01
N LEU A 270 -1.40 11.06 5.75
CA LEU A 270 -1.97 10.58 4.49
C LEU A 270 -3.42 11.03 4.31
N LEU A 271 -4.25 10.92 5.36
CA LEU A 271 -5.65 11.36 5.33
C LEU A 271 -5.79 12.88 5.16
N ALA A 272 -4.91 13.66 5.82
CA ALA A 272 -4.88 15.12 5.66
C ALA A 272 -4.56 15.53 4.22
N LYS A 273 -3.81 14.70 3.49
CA LYS A 273 -3.46 14.95 2.08
C LYS A 273 -4.63 14.74 1.12
N LEU A 274 -5.64 13.97 1.52
CA LEU A 274 -6.84 13.75 0.71
C LEU A 274 -7.87 14.88 0.81
N LYS A 275 -7.72 15.74 1.82
CA LYS A 275 -8.57 16.94 2.05
C LYS A 275 -8.00 18.15 1.34
#